data_ce70f046cc70e20409db6ee02d40f690
#
_entry.id   ce70f046cc70e20409db6ee02d40f690
#
_cell.length_a   1.000
_cell.length_b   1.000
_cell.length_c   1.000
_cell.angle_alpha   90.00
_cell.angle_beta   90.00
_cell.angle_gamma   90.00
#
_symmetry.space_group_name_H-M   'P 1'
#
loop_
_entity.id
_entity.type
_entity.pdbx_description
1 polymer ?
#
loop_
_entity_poly.entity_id
_entity_poly.type
_entity_poly.pdbx_seq_one_letter_code
_entity_poly.pdbx_strand_id
1 'polypeptide(L)'
;MKLIIQIPCYNEEATLGLTLSQLPRQLPGIDQVEWLIINDGSRDRTLEVAQACGVDHIVNLQSNQGLAKGFMAGIEACLEAGADIIVNTDADNQYCAADIPKLIAPILEGYA
;
A
#
# COMPACT_ATOMS: atom_id res chain seq x y z
N MET A 1 5.20 5.31 -15.86
CA MET A 1 5.14 5.62 -14.41
C MET A 1 4.79 4.40 -13.62
N LYS A 2 5.46 4.19 -12.50
CA LYS A 2 5.13 3.16 -11.53
C LYS A 2 4.44 3.80 -10.34
N LEU A 3 3.26 3.28 -9.99
CA LEU A 3 2.54 3.70 -8.79
C LEU A 3 2.58 2.56 -7.78
N ILE A 4 2.92 2.88 -6.53
CA ILE A 4 2.89 1.91 -5.45
C ILE A 4 1.85 2.37 -4.42
N ILE A 5 0.93 1.48 -4.09
CA ILE A 5 -0.03 1.68 -3.02
C ILE A 5 0.56 1.05 -1.77
N GLN A 6 0.91 1.89 -0.78
CA GLN A 6 1.44 1.38 0.48
C GLN A 6 0.35 1.32 1.55
N ILE A 7 0.36 0.24 2.30
CA ILE A 7 -0.69 -0.07 3.26
C ILE A 7 -0.03 -0.44 4.59
N PRO A 8 -0.04 0.45 5.60
CA PRO A 8 0.47 0.11 6.92
C PRO A 8 -0.52 -0.82 7.61
N CYS A 9 -0.01 -1.90 8.19
CA CYS A 9 -0.82 -2.93 8.83
C CYS A 9 -0.31 -3.25 10.22
N TYR A 10 -1.23 -3.36 11.17
CA TYR A 10 -0.97 -3.90 12.48
C TYR A 10 -2.18 -4.70 12.94
N ASN A 11 -2.04 -6.04 12.98
CA ASN A 11 -3.12 -6.96 13.38
C ASN A 11 -4.39 -6.74 12.54
N GLU A 12 -4.25 -6.79 11.21
CA GLU A 12 -5.33 -6.51 10.26
C GLU A 12 -5.79 -7.76 9.51
N GLU A 13 -5.57 -8.97 10.05
CA GLU A 13 -5.90 -10.21 9.33
C GLU A 13 -7.37 -10.29 8.92
N ALA A 14 -8.28 -9.69 9.72
CA ALA A 14 -9.72 -9.76 9.45
C ALA A 14 -10.17 -8.89 8.28
N THR A 15 -9.44 -7.81 7.98
CA THR A 15 -9.88 -6.80 7.01
C THR A 15 -8.96 -6.67 5.80
N LEU A 16 -7.69 -7.08 5.92
CA LEU A 16 -6.70 -6.85 4.88
C LEU A 16 -7.08 -7.50 3.55
N GLY A 17 -7.57 -8.74 3.57
CA GLY A 17 -7.96 -9.43 2.35
C GLY A 17 -9.04 -8.69 1.59
N LEU A 18 -10.06 -8.18 2.29
CA LEU A 18 -11.12 -7.39 1.68
C LEU A 18 -10.57 -6.08 1.11
N THR A 19 -9.73 -5.39 1.87
CA THR A 19 -9.12 -4.15 1.42
C THR A 19 -8.33 -4.37 0.14
N LEU A 20 -7.47 -5.39 0.10
CA LEU A 20 -6.66 -5.69 -1.08
C LEU A 20 -7.53 -6.08 -2.27
N SER A 21 -8.63 -6.79 -2.05
CA SER A 21 -9.52 -7.20 -3.15
C SER A 21 -10.16 -6.01 -3.86
N GLN A 22 -10.23 -4.86 -3.20
CA GLN A 22 -10.83 -3.64 -3.73
C GLN A 22 -9.81 -2.69 -4.35
N LEU A 23 -8.51 -2.94 -4.18
CA LEU A 23 -7.47 -2.08 -4.72
C LEU A 23 -7.25 -2.34 -6.21
N PRO A 24 -6.97 -1.28 -7.00
CA PRO A 24 -6.74 -1.47 -8.43
C PRO A 24 -5.37 -2.13 -8.70
N ARG A 25 -5.30 -2.88 -9.79
CA ARG A 25 -4.06 -3.39 -10.37
C ARG A 25 -3.69 -2.67 -11.66
N GLN A 26 -4.62 -1.89 -12.22
CA GLN A 26 -4.40 -1.11 -13.42
C GLN A 26 -5.07 0.24 -13.26
N LEU A 27 -4.38 1.28 -13.70
CA LEU A 27 -4.91 2.64 -13.68
C LEU A 27 -4.54 3.34 -14.98
N PRO A 28 -5.45 4.15 -15.56
CA PRO A 28 -5.16 4.90 -16.79
C PRO A 28 -3.95 5.81 -16.62
N GLY A 29 -3.02 5.76 -17.57
CA GLY A 29 -1.82 6.58 -17.55
C GLY A 29 -0.69 6.04 -16.65
N ILE A 30 -0.89 4.88 -16.04
CA ILE A 30 0.10 4.23 -15.16
C ILE A 30 0.52 2.91 -15.79
N ASP A 31 1.84 2.69 -15.92
CA ASP A 31 2.39 1.47 -16.53
C ASP A 31 2.34 0.28 -15.58
N GLN A 32 2.61 0.52 -14.29
CA GLN A 32 2.63 -0.52 -13.26
C GLN A 32 1.97 -0.01 -12.00
N VAL A 33 1.07 -0.83 -11.44
CA VAL A 33 0.48 -0.62 -10.12
C VAL A 33 0.93 -1.76 -9.23
N GLU A 34 1.65 -1.45 -8.16
CA GLU A 34 2.15 -2.43 -7.21
C GLU A 34 1.63 -2.14 -5.81
N TRP A 35 1.52 -3.19 -5.01
CA TRP A 35 1.06 -3.10 -3.62
C TRP A 35 2.23 -3.36 -2.68
N LEU A 36 2.38 -2.51 -1.68
CA LEU A 36 3.40 -2.65 -0.65
C LEU A 36 2.72 -2.67 0.72
N ILE A 37 2.99 -3.71 1.48
CA ILE A 37 2.48 -3.84 2.85
C ILE A 37 3.60 -3.51 3.82
N ILE A 38 3.28 -2.68 4.81
CA ILE A 38 4.16 -2.41 5.94
C ILE A 38 3.57 -3.16 7.13
N ASN A 39 4.20 -4.27 7.50
CA ASN A 39 3.76 -5.06 8.65
C ASN A 39 4.48 -4.54 9.90
N ASP A 40 3.77 -3.76 10.70
CA ASP A 40 4.32 -3.08 11.87
C ASP A 40 4.27 -3.98 13.12
N GLY A 41 4.90 -5.16 13.03
CA GLY A 41 5.01 -6.06 14.17
C GLY A 41 3.72 -6.80 14.50
N SER A 42 2.89 -7.11 13.51
CA SER A 42 1.64 -7.85 13.72
C SER A 42 1.88 -9.21 14.38
N ARG A 43 1.01 -9.57 15.31
CA ARG A 43 1.06 -10.86 16.02
C ARG A 43 0.06 -11.87 15.50
N ASP A 44 -0.82 -11.45 14.60
CA ASP A 44 -1.82 -12.31 13.96
C ASP A 44 -1.32 -12.78 12.59
N ARG A 45 -2.23 -13.19 11.72
CA ARG A 45 -1.89 -13.69 10.38
C ARG A 45 -1.87 -12.61 9.30
N THR A 46 -1.71 -11.36 9.66
CA THR A 46 -1.67 -10.24 8.70
C THR A 46 -0.66 -10.50 7.59
N LEU A 47 0.57 -10.92 7.93
CA LEU A 47 1.61 -11.20 6.96
C LEU A 47 1.21 -12.32 6.01
N GLU A 48 0.63 -13.40 6.53
CA GLU A 48 0.18 -14.53 5.72
C GLU A 48 -0.93 -14.12 4.76
N VAL A 49 -1.87 -13.30 5.22
CA VAL A 49 -2.94 -12.78 4.37
C VAL A 49 -2.37 -11.93 3.25
N ALA A 50 -1.41 -11.05 3.54
CA ALA A 50 -0.76 -10.22 2.54
C ALA A 50 -0.10 -11.08 1.46
N GLN A 51 0.65 -12.11 1.87
CA GLN A 51 1.32 -13.01 0.94
C GLN A 51 0.32 -13.78 0.08
N ALA A 52 -0.77 -14.25 0.67
CA ALA A 52 -1.80 -14.98 -0.05
C ALA A 52 -2.53 -14.11 -1.08
N CYS A 53 -2.64 -12.82 -0.83
CA CYS A 53 -3.28 -11.87 -1.74
C CYS A 53 -2.36 -11.40 -2.88
N GLY A 54 -1.10 -11.82 -2.88
CA GLY A 54 -0.18 -11.51 -3.98
C GLY A 54 0.36 -10.09 -3.98
N VAL A 55 0.63 -9.53 -2.80
CA VAL A 55 1.27 -8.22 -2.72
C VAL A 55 2.69 -8.28 -3.29
N ASP A 56 3.15 -7.17 -3.86
CA ASP A 56 4.43 -7.14 -4.56
C ASP A 56 5.61 -6.93 -3.61
N HIS A 57 5.41 -6.18 -2.54
CA HIS A 57 6.47 -5.83 -1.59
C HIS A 57 5.95 -5.93 -0.16
N ILE A 58 6.81 -6.39 0.74
CA ILE A 58 6.50 -6.44 2.16
C ILE A 58 7.67 -5.85 2.94
N VAL A 59 7.37 -4.83 3.74
CA VAL A 59 8.28 -4.30 4.74
C VAL A 59 7.87 -4.89 6.09
N ASN A 60 8.71 -5.75 6.65
CA ASN A 60 8.37 -6.48 7.86
C ASN A 60 9.18 -5.92 9.04
N LEU A 61 8.55 -5.15 9.90
CA LEU A 61 9.16 -4.61 11.10
C LEU A 61 9.06 -5.64 12.22
N GLN A 62 10.14 -5.81 12.98
CA GLN A 62 10.21 -6.86 14.00
C GLN A 62 9.33 -6.60 15.22
N SER A 63 8.99 -5.34 15.46
CA SER A 63 8.12 -4.95 16.57
C SER A 63 7.29 -3.73 16.14
N ASN A 64 6.20 -3.49 16.86
CA ASN A 64 5.39 -2.30 16.59
C ASN A 64 6.20 -1.05 16.90
N GLN A 65 6.51 -0.26 15.87
CA GLN A 65 7.32 0.95 15.99
C GLN A 65 6.49 2.22 15.81
N GLY A 66 5.19 2.07 15.59
CA GLY A 66 4.29 3.18 15.40
C GLY A 66 4.09 3.57 13.94
N LEU A 67 3.00 4.27 13.69
CA LEU A 67 2.57 4.63 12.33
C LEU A 67 3.62 5.47 11.60
N ALA A 68 4.23 6.45 12.29
CA ALA A 68 5.20 7.35 11.67
C ALA A 68 6.43 6.61 11.15
N LYS A 69 6.98 5.70 11.95
CA LYS A 69 8.16 4.91 11.54
C LYS A 69 7.80 3.93 10.42
N GLY A 70 6.63 3.30 10.52
CA GLY A 70 6.13 2.41 9.46
C GLY A 70 5.96 3.16 8.15
N PHE A 71 5.36 4.35 8.22
CA PHE A 71 5.17 5.21 7.04
C PHE A 71 6.51 5.54 6.38
N MET A 72 7.51 5.94 7.16
CA MET A 72 8.84 6.28 6.62
C MET A 72 9.52 5.06 6.00
N ALA A 73 9.44 3.91 6.65
CA ALA A 73 10.00 2.66 6.11
C ALA A 73 9.33 2.30 4.78
N GLY A 74 8.02 2.50 4.68
CA GLY A 74 7.28 2.27 3.43
C GLY A 74 7.71 3.21 2.32
N ILE A 75 7.88 4.50 2.62
CA ILE A 75 8.35 5.49 1.65
C ILE A 75 9.72 5.09 1.10
N GLU A 76 10.66 4.73 1.98
CA GLU A 76 11.98 4.29 1.56
C GLU A 76 11.91 3.07 0.65
N ALA A 77 11.11 2.08 1.01
CA ALA A 77 10.94 0.87 0.20
C ALA A 77 10.33 1.19 -1.17
N CYS A 78 9.34 2.08 -1.21
CA CYS A 78 8.73 2.52 -2.46
C CYS A 78 9.75 3.20 -3.37
N LEU A 79 10.58 4.07 -2.82
CA LEU A 79 11.63 4.76 -3.60
C LEU A 79 12.66 3.78 -4.13
N GLU A 80 13.08 2.80 -3.33
CA GLU A 80 14.00 1.75 -3.76
C GLU A 80 13.40 0.88 -4.86
N ALA A 81 12.09 0.68 -4.85
CA ALA A 81 11.38 -0.07 -5.87
C ALA A 81 11.11 0.73 -7.14
N GLY A 82 11.50 2.00 -7.18
CA GLY A 82 11.36 2.85 -8.37
C GLY A 82 9.99 3.49 -8.51
N ALA A 83 9.28 3.74 -7.42
CA ALA A 83 7.98 4.38 -7.47
C ALA A 83 8.08 5.82 -7.97
N ASP A 84 7.21 6.17 -8.90
CA ASP A 84 7.03 7.55 -9.35
C ASP A 84 5.92 8.23 -8.55
N ILE A 85 4.92 7.46 -8.14
CA ILE A 85 3.78 7.93 -7.35
C ILE A 85 3.57 6.94 -6.20
N ILE A 86 3.37 7.48 -5.00
CA ILE A 86 3.08 6.67 -3.81
C ILE A 86 1.70 7.08 -3.29
N VAL A 87 0.80 6.10 -3.15
CA VAL A 87 -0.52 6.30 -2.56
C VAL A 87 -0.55 5.56 -1.24
N ASN A 88 -0.95 6.25 -0.17
CA ASN A 88 -1.12 5.66 1.14
C ASN A 88 -2.59 5.36 1.39
N THR A 89 -2.91 4.16 1.86
CA THR A 89 -4.28 3.79 2.21
C THR A 89 -4.27 2.93 3.47
N ASP A 90 -5.42 2.80 4.13
CA ASP A 90 -5.53 2.03 5.36
C ASP A 90 -5.97 0.58 5.08
N ALA A 91 -5.50 -0.33 5.95
CA ALA A 91 -5.81 -1.75 5.84
C ALA A 91 -7.21 -2.11 6.34
N ASP A 92 -7.90 -1.19 6.98
CA ASP A 92 -9.24 -1.41 7.54
C ASP A 92 -10.36 -0.97 6.61
N ASN A 93 -10.03 -0.69 5.35
CA ASN A 93 -10.98 -0.32 4.31
C ASN A 93 -11.74 1.00 4.58
N GLN A 94 -11.07 1.95 5.26
CA GLN A 94 -11.67 3.27 5.50
C GLN A 94 -11.67 4.16 4.26
N TYR A 95 -10.80 3.87 3.29
CA TYR A 95 -10.74 4.60 2.03
C TYR A 95 -11.54 3.91 0.95
N CYS A 96 -12.16 4.68 0.08
CA CYS A 96 -12.78 4.16 -1.12
C CYS A 96 -11.72 4.00 -2.21
N ALA A 97 -11.45 2.75 -2.62
CA ALA A 97 -10.45 2.48 -3.65
C ALA A 97 -10.81 3.15 -4.99
N ALA A 98 -12.09 3.38 -5.25
CA ALA A 98 -12.54 4.06 -6.46
C ALA A 98 -12.08 5.52 -6.53
N ASP A 99 -11.67 6.11 -5.40
CA ASP A 99 -11.18 7.49 -5.37
C ASP A 99 -9.71 7.61 -5.77
N ILE A 100 -8.95 6.50 -5.82
CA ILE A 100 -7.54 6.54 -6.20
C ILE A 100 -7.32 7.19 -7.57
N PRO A 101 -8.06 6.84 -8.63
CA PRO A 101 -7.91 7.52 -9.92
C PRO A 101 -8.12 9.03 -9.83
N LYS A 102 -9.03 9.48 -8.98
CA LYS A 102 -9.29 10.91 -8.78
C LYS A 102 -8.13 11.60 -8.08
N LEU A 103 -7.44 10.92 -7.17
CA LEU A 103 -6.29 11.47 -6.46
C LEU A 103 -5.10 11.67 -7.39
N ILE A 104 -4.90 10.78 -8.34
CA ILE A 104 -3.73 10.83 -9.23
C ILE A 104 -3.97 11.61 -10.51
N ALA A 105 -5.22 11.87 -10.92
CA ALA A 105 -5.52 12.56 -12.15
C ALA A 105 -4.82 13.93 -12.27
N PRO A 106 -4.82 14.80 -11.24
CA PRO A 106 -4.08 16.06 -11.32
C PRO A 106 -2.58 15.87 -11.52
N ILE A 107 -1.99 14.83 -10.92
CA ILE A 107 -0.56 14.53 -11.07
C ILE A 107 -0.26 14.17 -12.52
N LEU A 108 -1.12 13.33 -13.14
CA LEU A 108 -0.96 12.92 -14.53
C LEU A 108 -1.16 14.09 -15.49
N GLU A 109 -1.93 15.11 -15.10
CA GLU A 109 -2.15 16.32 -15.90
C GLU A 109 -1.06 17.37 -15.70
N GLY A 110 -0.04 17.08 -14.87
CA GLY A 110 1.08 17.97 -14.64
C GLY A 110 0.99 18.82 -13.38
N TYR A 111 0.02 18.57 -12.51
CA TYR A 111 -0.09 19.23 -11.21
C TYR A 111 0.59 18.33 -10.17
N ALA A 112 1.62 18.82 -9.56
CA ALA A 112 2.37 18.07 -8.56
C ALA A 112 1.68 18.08 -7.18
#